data_c0f3c7c5f4e32c2c45d8508ad45e1332
#
_entry.id   c0f3c7c5f4e32c2c45d8508ad45e1332
#
_cell.length_a   1.000
_cell.length_b   1.000
_cell.length_c   1.000
_cell.angle_alpha   90.00
_cell.angle_beta   90.00
_cell.angle_gamma   90.00
#
_symmetry.space_group_name_H-M   'P 1'
#
loop_
_entity.id
_entity.type
_entity.pdbx_description
1 polymer ?
#
loop_
_entity_poly.entity_id
_entity_poly.type
_entity_poly.pdbx_seq_one_letter_code
_entity_poly.pdbx_strand_id
1 'polypeptide(L)'
;MTAAQPKERNPENVNSPEHTRLKWQIDFDQDQQIILVKTRGLISWEDKKKFSEEMLAAGRKNNVNAFLVDQKETSFMLSVLEIDRLPSMLKEIGFSPNDKLAILINHDSLKGDLFKFLQNVCSLNSMQIQVFNDNEKATAWLKKKT
;
A
#
# COMPACT_ATOMS: atom_id res chain seq x y z
N MET A 1 -0.92 4.67 -35.24
CA MET A 1 -0.54 4.52 -34.72
C MET A 1 -0.28 4.79 -34.11
N THR A 2 -0.82 4.79 -34.45
CA THR A 2 -0.59 4.70 -33.87
C THR A 2 -0.56 4.83 -33.26
N ALA A 3 -0.76 4.28 -33.22
CA ALA A 3 -0.61 4.18 -32.60
C ALA A 3 -0.68 4.27 -32.12
N ALA A 4 -1.02 4.11 -32.06
CA ALA A 4 -0.92 4.06 -31.42
C ALA A 4 -1.04 4.10 -30.97
N GLN A 5 -1.46 4.01 -30.56
CA GLN A 5 -1.41 3.95 -29.97
C GLN A 5 -1.43 3.95 -29.41
N PRO A 6 -1.85 3.68 -29.52
CA PRO A 6 -1.90 3.61 -28.88
C PRO A 6 -2.25 3.67 -28.48
N LYS A 7 -2.79 3.34 -28.26
CA LYS A 7 -2.99 3.27 -27.71
C LYS A 7 -3.27 2.91 -27.45
N GLU A 8 -3.73 2.55 -27.52
CA GLU A 8 -3.87 2.27 -27.08
C GLU A 8 -4.22 1.77 -26.91
N ARG A 9 -5.05 1.32 -27.00
CA ARG A 9 -5.26 0.80 -26.50
C ARG A 9 -5.92 0.33 -26.34
N ASN A 10 -6.46 -0.05 -26.53
CA ASN A 10 -6.80 -0.48 -26.14
C ASN A 10 -7.43 -0.75 -25.76
N PRO A 11 -7.84 -1.12 -25.89
CA PRO A 11 -8.13 -1.46 -25.21
C PRO A 11 -8.53 -1.89 -25.07
N GLU A 12 -8.70 -2.29 -25.03
CA GLU A 12 -8.50 -2.72 -24.68
C GLU A 12 -8.33 -3.06 -24.33
N ASN A 13 -8.83 -3.39 -24.48
CA ASN A 13 -8.30 -3.81 -23.96
C ASN A 13 -8.39 -3.94 -23.44
N VAL A 14 -8.74 -4.31 -23.13
CA VAL A 14 -8.42 -4.55 -22.45
C VAL A 14 -8.34 -5.02 -22.15
N ASN A 15 -8.58 -5.59 -21.91
CA ASN A 15 -7.91 -6.09 -21.47
C ASN A 15 -7.29 -6.11 -21.31
N SER A 16 -7.98 -6.11 -21.43
CA SER A 16 -7.07 -6.00 -21.42
C SER A 16 -6.28 -5.76 -20.90
N PRO A 17 -6.04 -5.82 -20.94
CA PRO A 17 -4.77 -5.70 -20.23
C PRO A 17 -4.38 -4.32 -19.83
N GLU A 18 -5.09 -3.36 -20.18
CA GLU A 18 -4.86 -2.00 -19.74
C GLU A 18 -4.89 -1.90 -18.26
N HIS A 19 -5.85 -2.55 -17.64
CA HIS A 19 -5.99 -2.50 -16.21
C HIS A 19 -4.84 -3.20 -15.53
N THR A 20 -4.29 -4.21 -16.18
CA THR A 20 -3.20 -4.97 -15.57
C THR A 20 -1.89 -4.20 -15.57
N ARG A 21 -1.83 -3.12 -16.31
CA ARG A 21 -0.63 -2.28 -16.27
C ARG A 21 -0.56 -1.43 -15.03
N LEU A 22 -1.70 -1.10 -14.44
CA LEU A 22 -1.73 -0.30 -13.22
C LEU A 22 -1.88 -1.22 -12.03
N LYS A 23 -0.74 -1.52 -11.44
CA LYS A 23 -0.73 -2.38 -10.26
C LYS A 23 -1.13 -1.64 -9.00
N TRP A 24 -1.06 -0.31 -9.02
CA TRP A 24 -1.51 0.48 -7.87
C TRP A 24 -2.05 1.81 -8.33
N GLN A 25 -2.85 2.41 -7.47
CA GLN A 25 -3.45 3.72 -7.68
C GLN A 25 -3.37 4.47 -6.37
N ILE A 26 -3.02 5.74 -6.43
CA ILE A 26 -2.85 6.57 -5.24
C ILE A 26 -3.80 7.75 -5.32
N ASP A 27 -4.61 7.94 -4.29
CA ASP A 27 -5.58 9.02 -4.20
C ASP A 27 -5.45 9.72 -2.85
N PHE A 28 -5.85 10.99 -2.81
CA PHE A 28 -5.91 11.75 -1.58
C PHE A 28 -7.37 11.97 -1.20
N ASP A 29 -7.76 11.44 -0.05
CA ASP A 29 -9.09 11.68 0.52
C ASP A 29 -9.00 12.94 1.37
N GLN A 30 -9.45 14.04 0.79
CA GLN A 30 -9.35 15.34 1.45
C GLN A 30 -10.22 15.45 2.69
N ASP A 31 -11.39 14.81 2.65
CA ASP A 31 -12.31 14.86 3.79
C ASP A 31 -11.74 14.16 5.01
N GLN A 32 -11.09 13.03 4.82
CA GLN A 32 -10.54 12.25 5.92
C GLN A 32 -9.07 12.52 6.17
N GLN A 33 -8.41 13.26 5.29
CA GLN A 33 -6.98 13.56 5.38
C GLN A 33 -6.14 12.27 5.41
N ILE A 34 -6.43 11.41 4.45
CA ILE A 34 -5.78 10.11 4.31
C ILE A 34 -5.32 9.93 2.87
N ILE A 35 -4.11 9.41 2.69
CA ILE A 35 -3.66 8.97 1.37
C ILE A 35 -4.12 7.52 1.20
N LEU A 36 -4.85 7.27 0.13
CA LEU A 36 -5.36 5.93 -0.18
C LEU A 36 -4.54 5.32 -1.29
N VAL A 37 -4.07 4.10 -1.06
CA VAL A 37 -3.37 3.33 -2.09
C VAL A 37 -4.14 2.03 -2.28
N LYS A 38 -4.48 1.73 -3.52
CA LYS A 38 -5.08 0.45 -3.84
C LYS A 38 -4.13 -0.32 -4.75
N THR A 39 -3.78 -1.53 -4.36
CA THR A 39 -2.92 -2.38 -5.17
C THR A 39 -3.72 -3.55 -5.72
N ARG A 40 -3.23 -4.15 -6.80
CA ARG A 40 -3.89 -5.31 -7.40
C ARG A 40 -2.85 -6.17 -8.09
N GLY A 41 -3.18 -7.44 -8.19
CA GLY A 41 -2.33 -8.40 -8.88
C GLY A 41 -1.08 -8.74 -8.10
N LEU A 42 -0.08 -9.23 -8.79
CA LEU A 42 1.16 -9.66 -8.18
C LEU A 42 2.09 -8.48 -7.97
N ILE A 43 2.42 -8.23 -6.71
CA ILE A 43 3.26 -7.09 -6.32
C ILE A 43 4.64 -7.62 -5.92
N SER A 44 5.67 -7.18 -6.64
CA SER A 44 7.05 -7.52 -6.33
C SER A 44 7.62 -6.61 -5.25
N TRP A 45 8.83 -6.95 -4.79
CA TRP A 45 9.53 -6.08 -3.83
C TRP A 45 9.78 -4.70 -4.42
N GLU A 46 10.20 -4.65 -5.69
CA GLU A 46 10.43 -3.38 -6.36
C GLU A 46 9.14 -2.56 -6.49
N ASP A 47 8.03 -3.23 -6.76
CA ASP A 47 6.74 -2.56 -6.82
C ASP A 47 6.40 -1.95 -5.45
N LYS A 48 6.65 -2.69 -4.38
CA LYS A 48 6.38 -2.20 -3.02
C LYS A 48 7.18 -0.94 -2.73
N LYS A 49 8.43 -0.92 -3.12
CA LYS A 49 9.26 0.24 -2.90
C LYS A 49 8.74 1.44 -3.70
N LYS A 50 8.38 1.20 -4.96
CA LYS A 50 7.88 2.27 -5.83
C LYS A 50 6.59 2.88 -5.32
N PHE A 51 5.59 2.06 -5.03
CA PHE A 51 4.32 2.64 -4.59
C PHE A 51 4.47 3.27 -3.20
N SER A 52 5.35 2.75 -2.37
CA SER A 52 5.60 3.36 -1.07
C SER A 52 6.23 4.74 -1.21
N GLU A 53 7.17 4.89 -2.14
CA GLU A 53 7.76 6.19 -2.42
C GLU A 53 6.72 7.18 -2.91
N GLU A 54 5.88 6.75 -3.84
CA GLU A 54 4.82 7.62 -4.37
C GLU A 54 3.80 7.97 -3.31
N MET A 55 3.46 7.01 -2.46
CA MET A 55 2.54 7.21 -1.35
C MET A 55 3.05 8.28 -0.40
N LEU A 56 4.30 8.15 0.01
CA LEU A 56 4.90 9.13 0.93
C LEU A 56 5.02 10.51 0.27
N ALA A 57 5.37 10.55 -1.01
CA ALA A 57 5.43 11.82 -1.73
C ALA A 57 4.07 12.51 -1.74
N ALA A 58 3.01 11.74 -1.96
CA ALA A 58 1.65 12.30 -1.94
C ALA A 58 1.30 12.83 -0.55
N GLY A 59 1.71 12.11 0.49
CA GLY A 59 1.49 12.56 1.86
C GLY A 59 2.19 13.88 2.16
N ARG A 60 3.44 13.99 1.76
CA ARG A 60 4.22 15.22 2.00
C ARG A 60 3.64 16.40 1.22
N LYS A 61 3.23 16.14 -0.03
CA LYS A 61 2.62 17.17 -0.85
C LYS A 61 1.32 17.69 -0.26
N ASN A 62 0.55 16.84 0.37
CA ASN A 62 -0.76 17.21 0.92
C ASN A 62 -0.74 17.44 2.43
N ASN A 63 0.43 17.40 3.04
CA ASN A 63 0.60 17.61 4.47
C ASN A 63 -0.18 16.58 5.30
N VAL A 64 -0.11 15.33 4.87
CA VAL A 64 -0.84 14.23 5.49
C VAL A 64 0.14 13.13 5.85
N ASN A 65 -0.04 12.53 7.03
CA ASN A 65 0.82 11.43 7.49
C ASN A 65 0.02 10.19 7.84
N ALA A 66 -1.18 10.05 7.29
CA ALA A 66 -2.01 8.87 7.46
C ALA A 66 -2.20 8.20 6.11
N PHE A 67 -1.89 6.92 6.05
CA PHE A 67 -1.87 6.15 4.81
C PHE A 67 -2.66 4.87 4.96
N LEU A 68 -3.51 4.58 3.99
CA LEU A 68 -4.27 3.34 3.94
C LEU A 68 -3.93 2.62 2.65
N VAL A 69 -3.34 1.44 2.77
CA VAL A 69 -2.99 0.63 1.61
C VAL A 69 -3.95 -0.55 1.55
N ASP A 70 -4.84 -0.55 0.55
CA ASP A 70 -5.82 -1.61 0.35
C ASP A 70 -5.20 -2.67 -0.55
N GLN A 71 -4.90 -3.82 0.04
CA GLN A 71 -4.27 -4.93 -0.65
C GLN A 71 -5.21 -6.13 -0.79
N LYS A 72 -6.51 -5.90 -0.72
CA LYS A 72 -7.48 -6.99 -0.82
C LYS A 72 -7.47 -7.69 -2.18
N GLU A 73 -7.07 -6.98 -3.24
CA GLU A 73 -7.00 -7.55 -4.59
C GLU A 73 -5.58 -7.91 -4.99
N THR A 74 -4.70 -8.03 -4.02
CA THR A 74 -3.28 -8.26 -4.26
C THR A 74 -2.92 -9.72 -3.97
N SER A 75 -2.16 -10.30 -4.89
CA SER A 75 -1.56 -11.60 -4.68
C SER A 75 -0.16 -11.40 -4.14
N PHE A 76 0.13 -12.00 -3.00
CA PHE A 76 1.41 -11.80 -2.34
C PHE A 76 2.33 -12.98 -2.51
N MET A 77 3.58 -12.66 -2.78
CA MET A 77 4.69 -13.56 -2.56
C MET A 77 5.46 -13.01 -1.37
N LEU A 78 4.75 -12.85 -0.25
CA LEU A 78 5.36 -12.27 0.95
C LEU A 78 6.21 -13.33 1.65
N SER A 79 7.47 -13.02 1.88
CA SER A 79 8.38 -13.91 2.57
C SER A 79 8.85 -13.29 3.89
N VAL A 80 9.37 -14.15 4.78
CA VAL A 80 9.93 -13.69 6.04
C VAL A 80 11.06 -12.68 5.81
N LEU A 81 11.87 -12.92 4.78
CA LEU A 81 12.97 -11.99 4.46
C LEU A 81 12.47 -10.63 4.05
N GLU A 82 11.40 -10.57 3.25
CA GLU A 82 10.84 -9.30 2.84
C GLU A 82 10.24 -8.55 4.02
N ILE A 83 9.56 -9.27 4.90
CA ILE A 83 8.99 -8.67 6.10
C ILE A 83 10.09 -8.06 6.96
N ASP A 84 11.19 -8.79 7.11
CA ASP A 84 12.32 -8.32 7.92
C ASP A 84 12.96 -7.06 7.32
N ARG A 85 12.95 -6.94 6.00
CA ARG A 85 13.55 -5.80 5.29
C ARG A 85 12.64 -4.59 5.20
N LEU A 86 11.34 -4.78 5.39
CA LEU A 86 10.36 -3.73 5.16
C LEU A 86 10.59 -2.48 6.02
N PRO A 87 10.83 -2.59 7.34
CA PRO A 87 11.08 -1.40 8.15
C PRO A 87 12.26 -0.57 7.65
N SER A 88 13.36 -1.22 7.28
CA SER A 88 14.52 -0.51 6.77
C SER A 88 14.21 0.23 5.47
N MET A 89 13.50 -0.44 4.58
CA MET A 89 13.12 0.17 3.31
C MET A 89 12.24 1.39 3.53
N LEU A 90 11.25 1.28 4.42
CA LEU A 90 10.35 2.39 4.70
C LEU A 90 11.09 3.57 5.33
N LYS A 91 11.99 3.30 6.25
CA LYS A 91 12.80 4.37 6.85
C LYS A 91 13.68 5.04 5.81
N GLU A 92 14.27 4.26 4.93
CA GLU A 92 15.15 4.77 3.89
C GLU A 92 14.42 5.74 2.96
N ILE A 93 13.16 5.45 2.64
CA ILE A 93 12.39 6.31 1.73
C ILE A 93 11.67 7.45 2.45
N GLY A 94 11.80 7.56 3.78
CA GLY A 94 11.30 8.69 4.51
C GLY A 94 10.12 8.47 5.43
N PHE A 95 9.74 7.22 5.68
CA PHE A 95 8.66 6.95 6.63
C PHE A 95 9.15 7.31 8.03
N SER A 96 8.40 8.15 8.72
CA SER A 96 8.81 8.69 10.01
C SER A 96 7.95 8.12 11.15
N PRO A 97 8.39 8.28 12.42
CA PRO A 97 7.58 7.82 13.55
C PRO A 97 6.20 8.48 13.66
N ASN A 98 6.02 9.62 13.03
CA ASN A 98 4.72 10.32 13.05
C ASN A 98 3.77 9.80 11.99
N ASP A 99 4.26 9.01 11.04
CA ASP A 99 3.41 8.46 10.00
C ASP A 99 2.66 7.25 10.51
N LYS A 100 1.44 7.06 10.03
CA LYS A 100 0.63 5.87 10.32
C LYS A 100 0.26 5.17 9.03
N LEU A 101 0.48 3.89 8.98
CA LEU A 101 0.15 3.08 7.82
C LEU A 101 -0.78 1.95 8.23
N ALA A 102 -1.98 1.94 7.67
CA ALA A 102 -2.91 0.84 7.82
C ALA A 102 -2.88 -0.01 6.56
N ILE A 103 -2.74 -1.30 6.73
CA ILE A 103 -2.74 -2.24 5.61
C ILE A 103 -4.03 -3.06 5.69
N LEU A 104 -4.81 -3.01 4.63
CA LEU A 104 -6.10 -3.68 4.57
C LEU A 104 -5.98 -4.94 3.73
N ILE A 105 -6.32 -6.07 4.32
CA ILE A 105 -6.24 -7.38 3.66
C ILE A 105 -7.57 -8.10 3.77
N ASN A 106 -7.72 -9.18 3.00
CA ASN A 106 -8.90 -10.04 3.12
C ASN A 106 -8.83 -10.90 4.36
N HIS A 107 -9.97 -11.44 4.73
CA HIS A 107 -10.07 -12.39 5.85
C HIS A 107 -9.33 -13.70 5.59
N ASP A 108 -8.85 -13.91 4.39
CA ASP A 108 -8.17 -15.14 4.05
C ASP A 108 -6.99 -15.37 4.98
N SER A 109 -7.12 -16.36 5.83
CA SER A 109 -6.21 -16.57 6.94
C SER A 109 -4.88 -17.18 6.57
N LEU A 110 -4.71 -17.62 5.35
CA LEU A 110 -3.46 -18.28 4.95
C LEU A 110 -2.24 -17.37 5.10
N LYS A 111 -2.46 -16.07 5.09
CA LYS A 111 -1.38 -15.08 5.24
C LYS A 111 -1.43 -14.37 6.57
N GLY A 112 -2.37 -14.75 7.42
CA GLY A 112 -2.58 -14.05 8.68
C GLY A 112 -1.35 -14.04 9.58
N ASP A 113 -0.67 -15.19 9.67
CA ASP A 113 0.52 -15.27 10.51
C ASP A 113 1.66 -14.40 10.00
N LEU A 114 1.82 -14.31 8.68
CA LEU A 114 2.84 -13.46 8.09
C LEU A 114 2.55 -11.99 8.37
N PHE A 115 1.28 -11.60 8.30
CA PHE A 115 0.91 -10.22 8.58
C PHE A 115 1.04 -9.88 10.07
N LYS A 116 0.78 -10.84 10.95
CA LYS A 116 1.05 -10.64 12.38
C LYS A 116 2.53 -10.44 12.62
N PHE A 117 3.34 -11.23 11.95
CA PHE A 117 4.79 -11.09 12.06
C PHE A 117 5.25 -9.72 11.57
N LEU A 118 4.69 -9.28 10.44
CA LEU A 118 4.97 -7.94 9.92
C LEU A 118 4.65 -6.85 10.94
N GLN A 119 3.47 -6.95 11.56
CA GLN A 119 3.03 -5.97 12.53
C GLN A 119 3.98 -5.94 13.73
N ASN A 120 4.42 -7.11 14.19
CA ASN A 120 5.36 -7.20 15.31
C ASN A 120 6.72 -6.60 14.93
N VAL A 121 7.23 -6.91 13.76
CA VAL A 121 8.53 -6.39 13.31
C VAL A 121 8.48 -4.87 13.23
N CYS A 122 7.41 -4.33 12.68
CA CYS A 122 7.27 -2.88 12.58
C CYS A 122 7.16 -2.22 13.96
N SER A 123 6.43 -2.85 14.86
CA SER A 123 6.30 -2.34 16.23
C SER A 123 7.65 -2.29 16.92
N LEU A 124 8.48 -3.32 16.74
CA LEU A 124 9.82 -3.34 17.32
C LEU A 124 10.73 -2.25 16.74
N ASN A 125 10.38 -1.74 15.58
CA ASN A 125 11.12 -0.65 14.94
C ASN A 125 10.46 0.72 15.20
N SER A 126 9.55 0.80 16.16
CA SER A 126 8.85 2.04 16.55
C SER A 126 8.05 2.64 15.40
N MET A 127 7.52 1.81 14.54
CA MET A 127 6.72 2.25 13.40
C MET A 127 5.24 1.99 13.66
N GLN A 128 4.40 2.94 13.32
CA GLN A 128 2.96 2.80 13.49
C GLN A 128 2.36 2.17 12.23
N ILE A 129 2.42 0.86 12.17
CA ILE A 129 1.89 0.08 11.05
C ILE A 129 1.00 -1.02 11.61
N GLN A 130 -0.25 -1.05 11.17
CA GLN A 130 -1.20 -2.07 11.61
C GLN A 130 -1.94 -2.68 10.44
N VAL A 131 -2.30 -3.96 10.60
CA VAL A 131 -3.00 -4.71 9.56
C VAL A 131 -4.45 -4.89 9.98
N PHE A 132 -5.35 -4.68 9.03
CA PHE A 132 -6.79 -4.76 9.27
C PHE A 132 -7.46 -5.59 8.17
N ASN A 133 -8.62 -6.13 8.49
CA ASN A 133 -9.49 -6.75 7.48
C ASN A 133 -10.83 -6.02 7.35
N ASP A 134 -10.93 -4.84 7.95
CA ASP A 134 -12.14 -4.04 7.99
C ASP A 134 -11.77 -2.58 7.73
N ASN A 135 -12.34 -2.02 6.70
CA ASN A 135 -12.03 -0.65 6.28
C ASN A 135 -12.37 0.38 7.36
N GLU A 136 -13.48 0.19 8.06
CA GLU A 136 -13.90 1.14 9.09
C GLU A 136 -12.94 1.14 10.27
N LYS A 137 -12.47 -0.03 10.68
CA LYS A 137 -11.50 -0.14 11.76
C LYS A 137 -10.17 0.48 11.38
N ALA A 138 -9.74 0.26 10.15
CA ALA A 138 -8.50 0.85 9.65
C ALA A 138 -8.58 2.36 9.66
N THR A 139 -9.66 2.90 9.15
CA THR A 139 -9.87 4.35 9.09
C THR A 139 -9.93 4.96 10.48
N ALA A 140 -10.65 4.31 11.39
CA ALA A 140 -10.76 4.79 12.77
C ALA A 140 -9.39 4.84 13.44
N TRP A 141 -8.57 3.81 13.22
CA TRP A 141 -7.23 3.79 13.79
C TRP A 141 -6.35 4.92 13.24
N LEU A 142 -6.47 5.18 11.94
CA LEU A 142 -5.69 6.24 11.31
C LEU A 142 -6.05 7.62 11.84
N LYS A 143 -7.32 7.83 12.18
CA LYS A 143 -7.79 9.10 12.69
C LYS A 143 -7.52 9.31 14.17
N LYS A 144 -7.20 8.25 14.87
CA LYS A 144 -6.96 8.32 16.30
C LYS A 144 -5.66 9.06 16.57
N LYS A 145 -5.72 10.05 17.43
CA LYS A 145 -4.52 10.79 17.84
C LYS A 145 -3.71 9.97 18.83
N THR A 146 -2.41 10.01 18.67
CA THR A 146 -1.51 9.30 19.58
C THR A 146 -0.82 10.26 20.51
#